data_487e35ed38f4288aaf98e2127c144701
#
_entry.id   487e35ed38f4288aaf98e2127c144701
#
_cell.length_a   1.000
_cell.length_b   1.000
_cell.length_c   1.000
_cell.angle_alpha   90.00
_cell.angle_beta   90.00
_cell.angle_gamma   90.00
#
_symmetry.space_group_name_H-M   'P 1'
#
loop_
_entity.id
_entity.type
_entity.pdbx_description
1 polymer ?
#
loop_
_entity_poly.entity_id
_entity_poly.type
_entity_poly.pdbx_seq_one_letter_code
_entity_poly.pdbx_strand_id
1 'polypeptide(L)'
;RSSAASDVYKRQVFRTARHMNAAKRERRNGVLYSRAGAKFSVYPRALLALLFGTRDMRGFDVVVDTHNGIPFFARLVTRVPVVILTHHCHREQWPVAGPVLARLGWFLESRVVPVLYRGNTWVTVSEASKRDLEKLGIYGAHIIENGVDPLPEHVPTLEREADIHLVTLSRLVPHKQIEHAMDTVARIPGALLDVIGSGWWESHLREYARIRGVEDRVRFRGQVTEDYKHALLARADVHLMPSRKEGWGLAVMEAAQHGVATVGYAFGLQD
;
A
#
# COMPACT_ATOMS: atom_id res chain seq x y z
N ARG A 1 14.05 25.59 13.38
CA ARG A 1 12.85 26.45 13.53
C ARG A 1 12.07 26.34 12.23
N SER A 2 11.22 25.32 12.11
CA SER A 2 10.21 25.20 11.06
C SER A 2 9.15 26.26 11.34
N SER A 3 8.96 27.18 10.40
CA SER A 3 8.03 28.29 10.56
C SER A 3 6.60 27.78 10.56
N ALA A 4 5.92 27.94 11.68
CA ALA A 4 4.47 27.70 11.83
C ALA A 4 3.59 28.56 10.88
N ALA A 5 4.18 29.44 10.08
CA ALA A 5 3.47 30.34 9.17
C ALA A 5 3.02 29.68 7.85
N SER A 6 3.55 28.49 7.48
CA SER A 6 3.18 27.84 6.21
C SER A 6 1.90 26.99 6.29
N ASP A 7 1.42 26.68 7.49
CA ASP A 7 0.29 25.73 7.67
C ASP A 7 -1.09 26.38 7.67
N VAL A 8 -1.17 27.70 7.73
CA VAL A 8 -2.45 28.43 7.88
C VAL A 8 -3.35 28.34 6.65
N TYR A 9 -2.81 28.00 5.48
CA TYR A 9 -3.57 28.03 4.21
C TYR A 9 -3.76 26.66 3.54
N LYS A 10 -3.27 25.58 4.10
CA LYS A 10 -3.39 24.25 3.48
C LYS A 10 -4.67 23.54 3.91
N ARG A 11 -5.71 23.68 3.10
CA ARG A 11 -6.91 22.85 3.26
C ARG A 11 -6.74 21.57 2.44
N GLN A 12 -6.56 20.44 3.12
CA GLN A 12 -6.49 19.14 2.49
C GLN A 12 -7.78 18.35 2.71
N VAL A 13 -8.26 17.71 1.65
CA VAL A 13 -9.41 16.81 1.68
C VAL A 13 -9.02 15.49 1.02
N PHE A 14 -9.13 14.40 1.77
CA PHE A 14 -8.92 13.06 1.27
C PHE A 14 -10.28 12.40 0.99
N ARG A 15 -10.57 12.16 -0.30
CA ARG A 15 -11.81 11.52 -0.74
C ARG A 15 -11.60 10.03 -0.96
N THR A 16 -12.39 9.18 -0.29
CA THR A 16 -12.23 7.73 -0.35
C THR A 16 -13.58 7.01 -0.26
N ALA A 17 -13.56 5.70 -0.53
CA ALA A 17 -14.69 4.82 -0.29
C ALA A 17 -15.03 4.75 1.22
N ARG A 18 -16.26 4.37 1.50
CA ARG A 18 -16.74 4.21 2.88
C ARG A 18 -16.28 2.87 3.42
N HIS A 19 -15.62 2.86 4.56
CA HIS A 19 -15.34 1.66 5.33
C HIS A 19 -16.45 1.45 6.37
N MET A 20 -16.83 0.20 6.68
CA MET A 20 -18.03 -0.13 7.48
C MET A 20 -18.09 0.61 8.82
N ASN A 21 -16.99 0.76 9.52
CA ASN A 21 -16.91 1.35 10.86
C ASN A 21 -16.34 2.78 10.87
N ALA A 22 -16.10 3.39 9.70
CA ALA A 22 -15.51 4.71 9.64
C ALA A 22 -16.57 5.81 9.47
N ALA A 23 -16.41 6.92 10.19
CA ALA A 23 -17.27 8.09 10.06
C ALA A 23 -17.29 8.60 8.62
N LYS A 24 -18.46 9.12 8.16
CA LYS A 24 -18.58 9.71 6.81
C LYS A 24 -17.63 10.88 6.62
N ARG A 25 -17.35 11.62 7.69
CA ARG A 25 -16.46 12.79 7.74
C ARG A 25 -15.69 12.77 9.04
N GLU A 26 -14.40 13.01 8.95
CA GLU A 26 -13.48 12.99 10.08
C GLU A 26 -12.29 13.91 9.78
N ARG A 27 -11.78 14.62 10.78
CA ARG A 27 -10.53 15.36 10.68
C ARG A 27 -9.44 14.63 11.45
N ARG A 28 -8.31 14.39 10.78
CA ARG A 28 -7.09 13.84 11.40
C ARG A 28 -5.89 14.64 10.91
N ASN A 29 -5.06 15.13 11.81
CA ASN A 29 -3.83 15.86 11.49
C ASN A 29 -4.04 16.98 10.43
N GLY A 30 -5.11 17.76 10.57
CA GLY A 30 -5.45 18.85 9.65
C GLY A 30 -6.16 18.42 8.35
N VAL A 31 -6.13 17.15 7.99
CA VAL A 31 -6.76 16.61 6.77
C VAL A 31 -8.22 16.22 7.03
N LEU A 32 -9.13 16.65 6.14
CA LEU A 32 -10.53 16.22 6.15
C LEU A 32 -10.69 14.92 5.35
N TYR A 33 -11.01 13.84 6.02
CA TYR A 33 -11.42 12.59 5.38
C TYR A 33 -12.90 12.65 5.05
N SER A 34 -13.25 12.60 3.76
CA SER A 34 -14.62 12.60 3.26
C SER A 34 -14.91 11.29 2.55
N ARG A 35 -15.74 10.43 3.14
CA ARG A 35 -15.99 9.06 2.69
C ARG A 35 -17.37 8.93 2.10
N ALA A 36 -17.47 8.41 0.86
CA ALA A 36 -18.76 8.09 0.24
C ALA A 36 -18.63 6.99 -0.81
N GLY A 37 -19.66 6.17 -0.91
CA GLY A 37 -19.71 5.05 -1.83
C GLY A 37 -18.95 3.82 -1.33
N ALA A 38 -19.15 2.71 -2.03
CA ALA A 38 -18.43 1.46 -1.87
C ALA A 38 -17.28 1.38 -2.89
N LYS A 39 -16.62 0.23 -2.99
CA LYS A 39 -15.45 -0.04 -3.84
C LYS A 39 -15.53 0.55 -5.26
N PHE A 40 -16.68 0.44 -5.93
CA PHE A 40 -16.87 0.95 -7.31
C PHE A 40 -17.66 2.26 -7.34
N SER A 41 -18.64 2.46 -6.47
CA SER A 41 -19.47 3.65 -6.48
C SER A 41 -18.77 4.89 -5.92
N VAL A 42 -17.58 4.76 -5.35
CA VAL A 42 -16.75 5.91 -4.92
C VAL A 42 -16.32 6.76 -6.13
N TYR A 43 -16.02 6.16 -7.27
CA TYR A 43 -15.56 6.86 -8.47
C TYR A 43 -16.56 7.89 -8.97
N PRO A 44 -17.79 7.52 -9.39
CA PRO A 44 -18.77 8.50 -9.84
C PRO A 44 -19.14 9.51 -8.73
N ARG A 45 -19.17 9.07 -7.47
CA ARG A 45 -19.46 10.00 -6.35
C ARG A 45 -18.34 11.02 -6.11
N ALA A 46 -17.09 10.65 -6.33
CA ALA A 46 -15.99 11.60 -6.23
C ALA A 46 -16.01 12.58 -7.39
N LEU A 47 -16.25 12.12 -8.62
CA LEU A 47 -16.40 12.96 -9.80
C LEU A 47 -17.54 13.96 -9.67
N LEU A 48 -18.73 13.50 -9.29
CA LEU A 48 -19.88 14.39 -9.06
C LEU A 48 -19.61 15.41 -7.95
N ALA A 49 -18.95 14.98 -6.87
CA ALA A 49 -18.60 15.89 -5.78
C ALA A 49 -17.60 16.96 -6.22
N LEU A 50 -16.66 16.62 -7.09
CA LEU A 50 -15.68 17.54 -7.64
C LEU A 50 -16.33 18.47 -8.69
N LEU A 51 -17.16 17.92 -9.59
CA LEU A 51 -17.85 18.66 -10.63
C LEU A 51 -18.82 19.72 -10.07
N PHE A 52 -19.68 19.32 -9.13
CA PHE A 52 -20.69 20.20 -8.53
C PHE A 52 -20.17 21.02 -7.34
N GLY A 53 -18.92 20.84 -6.98
CA GLY A 53 -18.30 21.60 -5.91
C GLY A 53 -19.04 21.44 -4.59
N THR A 54 -19.28 20.22 -4.12
CA THR A 54 -19.88 20.01 -2.79
C THR A 54 -19.05 20.74 -1.72
N ARG A 55 -19.66 21.04 -0.56
CA ARG A 55 -19.05 21.84 0.51
C ARG A 55 -17.60 21.45 0.83
N ASP A 56 -17.26 20.16 0.68
CA ASP A 56 -15.92 19.63 0.96
C ASP A 56 -14.99 19.65 -0.26
N MET A 57 -15.56 19.70 -1.48
CA MET A 57 -14.85 19.46 -2.75
C MET A 57 -14.87 20.70 -3.67
N ARG A 58 -14.68 21.90 -3.11
CA ARG A 58 -14.58 23.14 -3.89
C ARG A 58 -13.42 24.01 -3.43
N GLY A 59 -12.96 24.89 -4.33
CA GLY A 59 -11.91 25.87 -4.03
C GLY A 59 -10.56 25.23 -3.75
N PHE A 60 -10.16 24.25 -4.58
CA PHE A 60 -8.84 23.66 -4.55
C PHE A 60 -7.95 24.30 -5.60
N ASP A 61 -6.68 24.44 -5.27
CA ASP A 61 -5.63 24.87 -6.18
C ASP A 61 -5.07 23.72 -7.01
N VAL A 62 -5.13 22.48 -6.48
CA VAL A 62 -4.65 21.27 -7.12
C VAL A 62 -5.47 20.05 -6.69
N VAL A 63 -5.62 19.09 -7.59
CA VAL A 63 -6.19 17.77 -7.30
C VAL A 63 -5.11 16.71 -7.48
N VAL A 64 -4.90 15.88 -6.47
CA VAL A 64 -4.08 14.66 -6.59
C VAL A 64 -5.02 13.50 -6.87
N ASP A 65 -4.89 12.93 -8.07
CA ASP A 65 -5.66 11.76 -8.50
C ASP A 65 -4.80 10.50 -8.37
N THR A 66 -5.26 9.54 -7.58
CA THR A 66 -4.49 8.32 -7.32
C THR A 66 -4.74 7.27 -8.41
N HIS A 67 -3.67 6.86 -9.07
CA HIS A 67 -3.67 5.81 -10.08
C HIS A 67 -3.23 4.48 -9.46
N ASN A 68 -4.18 3.76 -8.90
CA ASN A 68 -3.99 2.40 -8.40
C ASN A 68 -4.84 1.45 -9.25
N GLY A 69 -4.38 1.17 -10.47
CA GLY A 69 -5.08 0.46 -11.54
C GLY A 69 -5.97 1.40 -12.35
N ILE A 70 -6.99 2.01 -11.77
CA ILE A 70 -7.86 3.00 -12.41
C ILE A 70 -7.87 4.26 -11.55
N PRO A 71 -7.55 5.46 -12.12
CA PRO A 71 -7.67 6.73 -11.41
C PRO A 71 -9.13 7.14 -11.26
N PHE A 72 -9.38 8.19 -10.50
CA PHE A 72 -10.73 8.75 -10.35
C PHE A 72 -11.21 9.56 -11.56
N PHE A 73 -10.39 9.73 -12.58
CA PHE A 73 -10.69 10.52 -13.78
C PHE A 73 -10.99 12.00 -13.49
N ALA A 74 -10.36 12.55 -12.46
CA ALA A 74 -10.57 13.94 -12.04
C ALA A 74 -10.36 14.94 -13.18
N ARG A 75 -9.42 14.67 -14.09
CA ARG A 75 -9.14 15.50 -15.27
C ARG A 75 -10.36 15.79 -16.15
N LEU A 76 -11.37 14.92 -16.14
CA LEU A 76 -12.60 15.09 -16.94
C LEU A 76 -13.54 16.15 -16.36
N VAL A 77 -13.45 16.47 -15.07
CA VAL A 77 -14.45 17.28 -14.36
C VAL A 77 -13.87 18.51 -13.66
N THR A 78 -12.55 18.69 -13.70
CA THR A 78 -11.91 19.85 -13.08
C THR A 78 -11.01 20.62 -14.04
N ARG A 79 -10.91 21.93 -13.83
CA ARG A 79 -10.00 22.82 -14.56
C ARG A 79 -8.73 23.14 -13.79
N VAL A 80 -8.68 22.85 -12.50
CA VAL A 80 -7.45 23.03 -11.71
C VAL A 80 -6.41 21.98 -12.10
N PRO A 81 -5.12 22.25 -11.90
CA PRO A 81 -4.07 21.28 -12.15
C PRO A 81 -4.33 19.94 -11.48
N VAL A 82 -4.11 18.84 -12.21
CA VAL A 82 -4.24 17.49 -11.69
C VAL A 82 -2.87 16.83 -11.69
N VAL A 83 -2.45 16.35 -10.53
CA VAL A 83 -1.25 15.53 -10.35
C VAL A 83 -1.69 14.07 -10.23
N ILE A 84 -1.03 13.18 -10.96
CA ILE A 84 -1.31 11.74 -10.91
C ILE A 84 -0.30 11.08 -9.98
N LEU A 85 -0.78 10.44 -8.93
CA LEU A 85 0.06 9.68 -8.01
C LEU A 85 -0.10 8.17 -8.27
N THR A 86 0.99 7.52 -8.69
CA THR A 86 1.04 6.09 -8.96
C THR A 86 2.04 5.42 -8.04
N HIS A 87 1.59 4.48 -7.22
CA HIS A 87 2.50 3.67 -6.39
C HIS A 87 3.07 2.49 -7.17
N HIS A 88 2.25 1.86 -8.01
CA HIS A 88 2.66 0.76 -8.90
C HIS A 88 1.59 0.52 -9.97
N CYS A 89 1.99 -0.06 -11.10
CA CYS A 89 1.07 -0.51 -12.14
C CYS A 89 0.43 -1.85 -11.75
N HIS A 90 -0.85 -2.05 -12.10
CA HIS A 90 -1.66 -3.19 -11.61
C HIS A 90 -1.70 -4.38 -12.58
N ARG A 91 -0.87 -4.42 -13.61
CA ARG A 91 -0.87 -5.48 -14.63
C ARG A 91 -1.00 -6.89 -14.05
N GLU A 92 -0.22 -7.18 -13.01
CA GLU A 92 -0.17 -8.50 -12.37
C GLU A 92 -1.31 -8.75 -11.37
N GLN A 93 -2.03 -7.70 -10.99
CA GLN A 93 -3.15 -7.79 -10.05
C GLN A 93 -4.50 -7.94 -10.75
N TRP A 94 -4.62 -7.47 -12.01
CA TRP A 94 -5.85 -7.54 -12.78
C TRP A 94 -6.43 -8.95 -12.93
N PRO A 95 -5.63 -10.02 -13.13
CA PRO A 95 -6.17 -11.38 -13.25
C PRO A 95 -7.03 -11.83 -12.07
N VAL A 96 -6.79 -11.30 -10.87
CA VAL A 96 -7.59 -11.60 -9.68
C VAL A 96 -9.04 -11.11 -9.80
N ALA A 97 -9.31 -10.11 -10.63
CA ALA A 97 -10.65 -9.56 -10.86
C ALA A 97 -11.52 -10.38 -11.82
N GLY A 98 -10.96 -11.47 -12.39
CA GLY A 98 -11.61 -12.28 -13.41
C GLY A 98 -11.34 -11.78 -14.85
N PRO A 99 -11.54 -12.61 -15.87
CA PRO A 99 -11.01 -12.38 -17.22
C PRO A 99 -11.57 -11.12 -17.90
N VAL A 100 -12.83 -10.82 -17.71
CA VAL A 100 -13.49 -9.65 -18.35
C VAL A 100 -13.01 -8.35 -17.71
N LEU A 101 -13.09 -8.27 -16.37
CA LEU A 101 -12.65 -7.08 -15.62
C LEU A 101 -11.13 -6.86 -15.73
N ALA A 102 -10.36 -7.95 -15.82
CA ALA A 102 -8.92 -7.87 -16.03
C ALA A 102 -8.57 -7.22 -17.37
N ARG A 103 -9.23 -7.63 -18.45
CA ARG A 103 -9.02 -7.05 -19.80
C ARG A 103 -9.44 -5.58 -19.85
N LEU A 104 -10.62 -5.26 -19.31
CA LEU A 104 -11.12 -3.89 -19.27
C LEU A 104 -10.22 -3.00 -18.40
N GLY A 105 -9.87 -3.45 -17.22
CA GLY A 105 -9.01 -2.70 -16.29
C GLY A 105 -7.64 -2.43 -16.90
N TRP A 106 -7.02 -3.45 -17.49
CA TRP A 106 -5.74 -3.29 -18.18
C TRP A 106 -5.82 -2.37 -19.40
N PHE A 107 -6.91 -2.45 -20.17
CA PHE A 107 -7.13 -1.53 -21.30
C PHE A 107 -7.24 -0.08 -20.81
N LEU A 108 -8.02 0.16 -19.76
CA LEU A 108 -8.13 1.49 -19.16
C LEU A 108 -6.78 1.99 -18.65
N GLU A 109 -6.07 1.18 -17.84
CA GLU A 109 -4.79 1.52 -17.26
C GLU A 109 -3.70 1.78 -18.32
N SER A 110 -3.62 0.91 -19.35
CA SER A 110 -2.50 0.95 -20.30
C SER A 110 -2.74 1.81 -21.54
N ARG A 111 -4.00 2.13 -21.87
CA ARG A 111 -4.34 2.87 -23.12
C ARG A 111 -5.09 4.16 -22.87
N VAL A 112 -6.13 4.13 -22.03
CA VAL A 112 -6.99 5.29 -21.82
C VAL A 112 -6.32 6.30 -20.91
N VAL A 113 -5.78 5.85 -19.79
CA VAL A 113 -5.17 6.72 -18.77
C VAL A 113 -3.96 7.50 -19.31
N PRO A 114 -2.99 6.90 -20.01
CA PRO A 114 -1.86 7.64 -20.58
C PRO A 114 -2.26 8.73 -21.57
N VAL A 115 -3.32 8.49 -22.35
CA VAL A 115 -3.84 9.48 -23.30
C VAL A 115 -4.58 10.61 -22.59
N LEU A 116 -5.48 10.26 -21.66
CA LEU A 116 -6.32 11.22 -20.95
C LEU A 116 -5.49 12.18 -20.08
N TYR A 117 -4.44 11.67 -19.45
CA TYR A 117 -3.58 12.43 -18.56
C TYR A 117 -2.27 12.91 -19.23
N ARG A 118 -2.23 12.90 -20.56
CA ARG A 118 -1.09 13.46 -21.30
C ARG A 118 -0.90 14.93 -20.91
N GLY A 119 0.34 15.31 -20.59
CA GLY A 119 0.68 16.65 -20.16
C GLY A 119 0.35 16.99 -18.71
N ASN A 120 -0.20 16.06 -17.95
CA ASN A 120 -0.31 16.19 -16.50
C ASN A 120 1.01 15.82 -15.79
N THR A 121 1.22 16.34 -14.60
CA THR A 121 2.34 15.94 -13.74
C THR A 121 2.10 14.55 -13.18
N TRP A 122 3.05 13.65 -13.40
CA TRP A 122 3.05 12.32 -12.82
C TRP A 122 4.03 12.22 -11.67
N VAL A 123 3.61 11.60 -10.60
CA VAL A 123 4.41 11.30 -9.42
C VAL A 123 4.34 9.81 -9.14
N THR A 124 5.48 9.24 -8.83
CA THR A 124 5.61 7.85 -8.41
C THR A 124 6.56 7.72 -7.23
N VAL A 125 6.69 6.54 -6.66
CA VAL A 125 7.40 6.35 -5.39
C VAL A 125 8.77 5.68 -5.54
N SER A 126 9.10 5.17 -6.74
CA SER A 126 10.37 4.45 -6.95
C SER A 126 10.78 4.46 -8.42
N GLU A 127 12.07 4.19 -8.70
CA GLU A 127 12.57 3.99 -10.06
C GLU A 127 11.91 2.77 -10.73
N ALA A 128 11.62 1.70 -9.99
CA ALA A 128 10.91 0.54 -10.50
C ALA A 128 9.50 0.91 -11.01
N SER A 129 8.75 1.69 -10.22
CA SER A 129 7.42 2.17 -10.61
C SER A 129 7.49 3.16 -11.77
N LYS A 130 8.52 4.00 -11.85
CA LYS A 130 8.77 4.91 -12.98
C LYS A 130 9.03 4.13 -14.27
N ARG A 131 9.90 3.13 -14.25
CA ARG A 131 10.12 2.25 -15.40
C ARG A 131 8.83 1.55 -15.86
N ASP A 132 7.94 1.16 -14.95
CA ASP A 132 6.65 0.60 -15.31
C ASP A 132 5.73 1.63 -16.00
N LEU A 133 5.73 2.89 -15.55
CA LEU A 133 5.02 3.98 -16.22
C LEU A 133 5.58 4.24 -17.64
N GLU A 134 6.90 4.22 -17.81
CA GLU A 134 7.55 4.39 -19.12
C GLU A 134 7.15 3.30 -20.12
N LYS A 135 6.96 2.04 -19.68
CA LYS A 135 6.40 0.95 -20.50
C LYS A 135 4.96 1.23 -20.97
N LEU A 136 4.24 2.11 -20.28
CA LEU A 136 2.91 2.58 -20.68
C LEU A 136 2.95 3.85 -21.53
N GLY A 137 4.14 4.35 -21.87
CA GLY A 137 4.33 5.59 -22.65
C GLY A 137 4.21 6.86 -21.79
N ILE A 138 4.33 6.76 -20.48
CA ILE A 138 4.29 7.88 -19.54
C ILE A 138 5.72 8.20 -19.11
N TYR A 139 6.27 9.27 -19.65
CA TYR A 139 7.65 9.71 -19.42
C TYR A 139 7.70 10.94 -18.51
N GLY A 140 8.82 11.14 -17.84
CA GLY A 140 9.05 12.31 -16.99
C GLY A 140 8.31 12.30 -15.66
N ALA A 141 7.90 11.13 -15.16
CA ALA A 141 7.34 11.02 -13.83
C ALA A 141 8.38 11.39 -12.76
N HIS A 142 7.98 12.24 -11.81
CA HIS A 142 8.80 12.61 -10.67
C HIS A 142 8.74 11.51 -9.61
N ILE A 143 9.89 11.18 -9.04
CA ILE A 143 9.95 10.25 -7.91
C ILE A 143 9.86 11.06 -6.63
N ILE A 144 8.89 10.71 -5.79
CA ILE A 144 8.76 11.18 -4.41
C ILE A 144 8.64 9.94 -3.55
N GLU A 145 9.70 9.59 -2.88
CA GLU A 145 9.79 8.42 -2.03
C GLU A 145 8.80 8.48 -0.86
N ASN A 146 8.26 7.33 -0.48
CA ASN A 146 7.43 7.28 0.72
C ASN A 146 8.30 7.42 1.97
N GLY A 147 7.90 8.28 2.88
CA GLY A 147 8.46 8.30 4.23
C GLY A 147 7.93 7.13 5.07
N VAL A 148 8.66 6.80 6.12
CA VAL A 148 8.19 5.98 7.23
C VAL A 148 8.03 6.86 8.45
N ASP A 149 7.04 6.57 9.28
CA ASP A 149 6.86 7.28 10.53
C ASP A 149 8.07 7.01 11.45
N PRO A 150 8.47 7.97 12.29
CA PRO A 150 9.52 7.71 13.29
C PRO A 150 9.08 6.61 14.25
N LEU A 151 10.06 5.91 14.79
CA LEU A 151 9.80 4.89 15.81
C LEU A 151 8.98 5.49 16.98
N PRO A 152 8.04 4.74 17.56
CA PRO A 152 7.38 5.12 18.80
C PRO A 152 8.40 5.42 19.90
N GLU A 153 8.12 6.39 20.76
CA GLU A 153 9.00 6.72 21.89
C GLU A 153 9.25 5.53 22.82
N HIS A 154 8.27 4.63 22.88
CA HIS A 154 8.36 3.41 23.66
C HIS A 154 7.89 2.21 22.83
N VAL A 155 8.82 1.28 22.56
CA VAL A 155 8.53 0.00 21.93
C VAL A 155 8.49 -1.09 23.00
N PRO A 156 7.36 -1.77 23.21
CA PRO A 156 7.27 -2.85 24.18
C PRO A 156 8.28 -3.96 23.89
N THR A 157 8.96 -4.45 24.92
CA THR A 157 9.84 -5.62 24.80
C THR A 157 9.03 -6.90 24.84
N LEU A 158 9.22 -7.76 23.87
CA LEU A 158 8.63 -9.10 23.85
C LEU A 158 9.69 -10.15 24.24
N GLU A 159 9.28 -11.13 25.04
CA GLU A 159 10.13 -12.28 25.33
C GLU A 159 10.40 -13.11 24.09
N ARG A 160 11.59 -13.72 24.05
CA ARG A 160 11.95 -14.67 22.98
C ARG A 160 11.33 -16.03 23.31
N GLU A 161 10.59 -16.56 22.36
CA GLU A 161 9.86 -17.81 22.46
C GLU A 161 10.47 -18.91 21.57
N ALA A 162 11.50 -18.57 20.81
CA ALA A 162 12.20 -19.45 19.89
C ALA A 162 13.66 -19.00 19.74
N ASP A 163 14.51 -19.89 19.22
CA ASP A 163 15.90 -19.58 18.94
C ASP A 163 16.03 -18.55 17.81
N ILE A 164 15.15 -18.68 16.81
CA ILE A 164 15.11 -17.80 15.62
C ILE A 164 13.69 -17.27 15.45
N HIS A 165 13.56 -15.95 15.48
CA HIS A 165 12.31 -15.24 15.17
C HIS A 165 12.35 -14.67 13.77
N LEU A 166 11.48 -15.18 12.92
CA LEU A 166 11.22 -14.66 11.59
C LEU A 166 9.95 -13.81 11.61
N VAL A 167 9.90 -12.78 10.78
CA VAL A 167 8.70 -11.95 10.63
C VAL A 167 8.40 -11.70 9.17
N THR A 168 7.12 -11.64 8.81
CA THR A 168 6.64 -11.07 7.55
C THR A 168 5.55 -10.05 7.84
N LEU A 169 5.60 -8.92 7.14
CA LEU A 169 4.68 -7.79 7.30
C LEU A 169 4.08 -7.42 5.96
N SER A 170 2.84 -7.84 5.70
CA SER A 170 2.19 -7.57 4.42
C SER A 170 0.68 -7.82 4.44
N ARG A 171 -0.01 -7.41 3.36
CA ARG A 171 -1.35 -7.92 3.10
C ARG A 171 -1.27 -9.40 2.70
N LEU A 172 -2.20 -10.21 3.22
CA LEU A 172 -2.25 -11.64 2.91
C LEU A 172 -2.97 -11.86 1.57
N VAL A 173 -2.20 -11.79 0.49
CA VAL A 173 -2.66 -11.95 -0.90
C VAL A 173 -1.62 -12.74 -1.71
N PRO A 174 -2.00 -13.47 -2.78
CA PRO A 174 -1.13 -14.44 -3.46
C PRO A 174 0.23 -13.92 -3.91
N HIS A 175 0.31 -12.68 -4.43
CA HIS A 175 1.57 -12.13 -4.94
C HIS A 175 2.59 -11.79 -3.85
N LYS A 176 2.21 -11.86 -2.58
CA LYS A 176 3.11 -11.72 -1.43
C LYS A 176 3.86 -13.02 -1.11
N GLN A 177 3.43 -14.15 -1.64
CA GLN A 177 4.10 -15.45 -1.58
C GLN A 177 4.55 -15.85 -0.15
N ILE A 178 3.70 -15.61 0.85
CA ILE A 178 4.00 -15.89 2.26
C ILE A 178 4.27 -17.39 2.49
N GLU A 179 3.78 -18.23 1.60
CA GLU A 179 4.07 -19.67 1.53
C GLU A 179 5.59 -19.95 1.55
N HIS A 180 6.39 -19.12 0.86
CA HIS A 180 7.86 -19.28 0.85
C HIS A 180 8.50 -18.92 2.20
N ALA A 181 7.91 -18.01 2.97
CA ALA A 181 8.34 -17.76 4.34
C ALA A 181 8.04 -18.97 5.25
N MET A 182 6.91 -19.66 5.05
CA MET A 182 6.57 -20.89 5.75
C MET A 182 7.50 -22.06 5.37
N ASP A 183 7.87 -22.14 4.08
CA ASP A 183 8.87 -23.11 3.62
C ASP A 183 10.24 -22.88 4.27
N THR A 184 10.58 -21.66 4.60
CA THR A 184 11.79 -21.31 5.36
C THR A 184 11.70 -21.87 6.78
N VAL A 185 10.57 -21.69 7.46
CA VAL A 185 10.32 -22.27 8.80
C VAL A 185 10.42 -23.79 8.78
N ALA A 186 9.89 -24.44 7.73
CA ALA A 186 9.97 -25.90 7.60
C ALA A 186 11.41 -26.43 7.52
N ARG A 187 12.34 -25.61 7.01
CA ARG A 187 13.74 -25.98 6.83
C ARG A 187 14.65 -25.60 7.99
N ILE A 188 14.19 -24.72 8.88
CA ILE A 188 14.99 -24.22 10.00
C ILE A 188 14.35 -24.73 11.30
N PRO A 189 14.94 -25.76 11.95
CA PRO A 189 14.48 -26.19 13.27
C PRO A 189 14.59 -25.04 14.28
N GLY A 190 13.63 -24.95 15.19
CA GLY A 190 13.59 -23.88 16.20
C GLY A 190 13.17 -22.49 15.70
N ALA A 191 12.91 -22.31 14.40
CA ALA A 191 12.41 -21.06 13.89
C ALA A 191 10.91 -20.92 14.10
N LEU A 192 10.48 -19.69 14.46
CA LEU A 192 9.09 -19.26 14.60
C LEU A 192 8.84 -18.09 13.66
N LEU A 193 7.72 -18.09 12.96
CA LEU A 193 7.32 -17.02 12.03
C LEU A 193 6.11 -16.25 12.55
N ASP A 194 6.27 -14.96 12.75
CA ASP A 194 5.17 -14.03 12.95
C ASP A 194 4.68 -13.48 11.60
N VAL A 195 3.41 -13.73 11.26
CA VAL A 195 2.75 -13.23 10.07
C VAL A 195 1.88 -12.04 10.47
N ILE A 196 2.35 -10.82 10.18
CA ILE A 196 1.66 -9.58 10.51
C ILE A 196 0.90 -9.07 9.29
N GLY A 197 -0.39 -8.80 9.48
CA GLY A 197 -1.30 -8.32 8.46
C GLY A 197 -2.52 -9.20 8.27
N SER A 198 -3.39 -8.82 7.34
CA SER A 198 -4.63 -9.54 7.04
C SER A 198 -4.90 -9.55 5.53
N GLY A 199 -5.75 -10.47 5.10
CA GLY A 199 -6.15 -10.56 3.70
C GLY A 199 -7.00 -11.79 3.43
N TRP A 200 -7.62 -11.81 2.25
CA TRP A 200 -8.53 -12.88 1.84
C TRP A 200 -7.82 -14.22 1.57
N TRP A 201 -6.49 -14.22 1.50
CA TRP A 201 -5.66 -15.41 1.28
C TRP A 201 -5.29 -16.13 2.58
N GLU A 202 -5.66 -15.60 3.74
CA GLU A 202 -5.27 -16.14 5.05
C GLU A 202 -5.69 -17.60 5.26
N SER A 203 -6.91 -17.96 4.86
CA SER A 203 -7.40 -19.35 5.01
C SER A 203 -6.52 -20.34 4.23
N HIS A 204 -6.08 -19.96 3.03
CA HIS A 204 -5.16 -20.76 2.22
C HIS A 204 -3.79 -20.89 2.91
N LEU A 205 -3.27 -19.80 3.45
CA LEU A 205 -1.98 -19.81 4.16
C LEU A 205 -2.01 -20.70 5.42
N ARG A 206 -3.10 -20.69 6.17
CA ARG A 206 -3.28 -21.57 7.34
C ARG A 206 -3.29 -23.05 6.93
N GLU A 207 -4.00 -23.39 5.86
CA GLU A 207 -4.01 -24.73 5.32
C GLU A 207 -2.63 -25.13 4.78
N TYR A 208 -1.91 -24.21 4.14
CA TYR A 208 -0.54 -24.44 3.67
C TYR A 208 0.41 -24.74 4.85
N ALA A 209 0.32 -23.97 5.95
CA ALA A 209 1.15 -24.20 7.15
C ALA A 209 0.87 -25.60 7.73
N ARG A 210 -0.40 -26.04 7.76
CA ARG A 210 -0.81 -27.38 8.21
C ARG A 210 -0.21 -28.48 7.32
N ILE A 211 -0.32 -28.35 6.00
CA ILE A 211 0.25 -29.31 5.03
C ILE A 211 1.77 -29.39 5.14
N ARG A 212 2.43 -28.27 5.43
CA ARG A 212 3.89 -28.22 5.62
C ARG A 212 4.34 -28.70 7.03
N GLY A 213 3.40 -28.97 7.94
CA GLY A 213 3.71 -29.38 9.31
C GLY A 213 4.41 -28.30 10.13
N VAL A 214 4.04 -27.03 9.91
CA VAL A 214 4.63 -25.88 10.63
C VAL A 214 3.57 -25.00 11.31
N GLU A 215 2.34 -25.46 11.42
CA GLU A 215 1.21 -24.69 11.94
C GLU A 215 1.43 -24.20 13.38
N ASP A 216 2.15 -24.95 14.19
CA ASP A 216 2.53 -24.64 15.58
C ASP A 216 3.65 -23.59 15.66
N ARG A 217 4.40 -23.40 14.58
CA ARG A 217 5.52 -22.45 14.46
C ARG A 217 5.21 -21.22 13.57
N VAL A 218 4.00 -21.11 13.03
CA VAL A 218 3.55 -19.97 12.24
C VAL A 218 2.41 -19.27 12.96
N ARG A 219 2.63 -18.05 13.41
CA ARG A 219 1.68 -17.25 14.18
C ARG A 219 1.07 -16.14 13.33
N PHE A 220 -0.18 -16.28 12.99
CA PHE A 220 -0.95 -15.24 12.32
C PHE A 220 -1.41 -14.19 13.33
N ARG A 221 -0.76 -13.01 13.31
CA ARG A 221 -1.03 -11.91 14.25
C ARG A 221 -2.20 -11.03 13.82
N GLY A 222 -2.66 -11.13 12.55
CA GLY A 222 -3.70 -10.26 12.02
C GLY A 222 -3.23 -8.80 11.90
N GLN A 223 -4.17 -7.88 11.94
CA GLN A 223 -3.87 -6.46 12.06
C GLN A 223 -3.59 -6.12 13.52
N VAL A 224 -2.42 -5.62 13.79
CA VAL A 224 -1.94 -5.25 15.13
C VAL A 224 -1.87 -3.73 15.30
N THR A 225 -1.74 -3.26 16.53
CA THR A 225 -1.43 -1.85 16.83
C THR A 225 0.00 -1.52 16.39
N GLU A 226 0.30 -0.23 16.16
CA GLU A 226 1.65 0.21 15.79
C GLU A 226 2.69 -0.24 16.82
N ASP A 227 2.44 -0.02 18.11
CA ASP A 227 3.37 -0.40 19.19
C ASP A 227 3.67 -1.90 19.18
N TYR A 228 2.63 -2.74 18.97
CA TYR A 228 2.83 -4.20 18.92
C TYR A 228 3.52 -4.65 17.63
N LYS A 229 3.27 -3.97 16.50
CA LYS A 229 4.01 -4.19 15.24
C LYS A 229 5.50 -3.93 15.45
N HIS A 230 5.83 -2.78 16.02
CA HIS A 230 7.22 -2.42 16.32
C HIS A 230 7.86 -3.38 17.32
N ALA A 231 7.12 -3.87 18.32
CA ALA A 231 7.62 -4.87 19.26
C ALA A 231 7.94 -6.22 18.58
N LEU A 232 7.10 -6.66 17.65
CA LEU A 232 7.35 -7.88 16.87
C LEU A 232 8.55 -7.72 15.93
N LEU A 233 8.69 -6.55 15.28
CA LEU A 233 9.86 -6.26 14.44
C LEU A 233 11.14 -6.19 15.29
N ALA A 234 11.12 -5.52 16.43
CA ALA A 234 12.28 -5.42 17.32
C ALA A 234 12.75 -6.78 17.88
N ARG A 235 11.83 -7.74 18.03
CA ARG A 235 12.17 -9.11 18.45
C ARG A 235 12.72 -9.98 17.32
N ALA A 236 12.42 -9.64 16.07
CA ALA A 236 12.74 -10.48 14.92
C ALA A 236 14.26 -10.48 14.60
N ASP A 237 14.77 -11.63 14.19
CA ASP A 237 16.14 -11.77 13.68
C ASP A 237 16.19 -11.48 12.19
N VAL A 238 15.15 -11.87 11.43
CA VAL A 238 15.06 -11.67 9.97
C VAL A 238 13.64 -11.35 9.54
N HIS A 239 13.50 -10.34 8.69
CA HIS A 239 12.26 -10.04 7.97
C HIS A 239 12.26 -10.78 6.62
N LEU A 240 11.21 -11.55 6.37
CA LEU A 240 11.03 -12.29 5.11
C LEU A 240 10.00 -11.56 4.23
N MET A 241 10.43 -11.13 3.05
CA MET A 241 9.58 -10.47 2.07
C MET A 241 9.65 -11.15 0.70
N PRO A 242 9.06 -12.34 0.52
CA PRO A 242 9.12 -13.11 -0.71
C PRO A 242 8.18 -12.61 -1.81
N SER A 243 7.82 -11.34 -1.79
CA SER A 243 6.88 -10.73 -2.74
C SER A 243 7.40 -10.78 -4.18
N ARG A 244 6.52 -11.06 -5.14
CA ARG A 244 6.82 -10.94 -6.58
C ARG A 244 7.00 -9.51 -7.02
N LYS A 245 6.31 -8.57 -6.37
CA LYS A 245 6.33 -7.16 -6.73
C LYS A 245 6.04 -6.29 -5.53
N GLU A 246 6.82 -5.25 -5.39
CA GLU A 246 6.61 -4.14 -4.46
C GLU A 246 6.64 -2.81 -5.21
N GLY A 247 5.89 -1.83 -4.72
CA GLY A 247 5.99 -0.45 -5.23
C GLY A 247 7.14 0.31 -4.59
N TRP A 248 7.28 0.16 -3.26
CA TRP A 248 8.29 0.85 -2.45
C TRP A 248 8.93 -0.07 -1.39
N GLY A 249 8.14 -0.95 -0.78
CA GLY A 249 8.64 -1.85 0.27
C GLY A 249 8.66 -1.21 1.67
N LEU A 250 7.59 -0.52 2.07
CA LEU A 250 7.50 0.10 3.41
C LEU A 250 7.87 -0.86 4.54
N ALA A 251 7.46 -2.14 4.45
CA ALA A 251 7.79 -3.15 5.43
C ALA A 251 9.30 -3.37 5.60
N VAL A 252 10.09 -3.17 4.53
CA VAL A 252 11.56 -3.24 4.59
C VAL A 252 12.11 -2.08 5.40
N MET A 253 11.60 -0.89 5.17
CA MET A 253 12.03 0.29 5.90
C MET A 253 11.64 0.21 7.38
N GLU A 254 10.44 -0.31 7.67
CA GLU A 254 9.98 -0.54 9.04
C GLU A 254 10.85 -1.60 9.75
N ALA A 255 11.23 -2.69 9.10
CA ALA A 255 12.16 -3.68 9.64
C ALA A 255 13.57 -3.07 9.86
N ALA A 256 14.06 -2.29 8.90
CA ALA A 256 15.37 -1.63 8.97
C ALA A 256 15.47 -0.63 10.14
N GLN A 257 14.37 0.04 10.52
CA GLN A 257 14.35 0.92 11.71
C GLN A 257 14.70 0.16 13.01
N HIS A 258 14.48 -1.15 13.03
CA HIS A 258 14.83 -2.03 14.16
C HIS A 258 16.16 -2.77 13.96
N GLY A 259 16.91 -2.45 12.89
CA GLY A 259 18.15 -3.15 12.55
C GLY A 259 17.93 -4.57 11.99
N VAL A 260 16.71 -4.92 11.61
CA VAL A 260 16.35 -6.25 11.12
C VAL A 260 16.60 -6.33 9.61
N ALA A 261 17.48 -7.26 9.24
CA ALA A 261 17.76 -7.51 7.82
C ALA A 261 16.56 -8.12 7.11
N THR A 262 16.31 -7.69 5.87
CA THR A 262 15.26 -8.25 5.02
C THR A 262 15.84 -9.23 4.00
N VAL A 263 15.23 -10.41 3.90
CA VAL A 263 15.47 -11.37 2.83
C VAL A 263 14.26 -11.42 1.92
N GLY A 264 14.48 -11.21 0.64
CA GLY A 264 13.43 -11.19 -0.38
C GLY A 264 13.99 -11.50 -1.77
N TYR A 265 13.10 -11.54 -2.76
CA TYR A 265 13.51 -11.72 -4.15
C TYR A 265 13.92 -10.37 -4.79
N ALA A 266 14.91 -10.42 -5.66
CA ALA A 266 15.39 -9.25 -6.40
C ALA A 266 14.36 -8.56 -7.30
N PHE A 267 13.20 -9.17 -7.52
CA PHE A 267 12.10 -8.59 -8.31
C PHE A 267 11.28 -7.51 -7.59
N GLY A 268 11.30 -7.50 -6.26
CA GLY A 268 10.44 -6.65 -5.43
C GLY A 268 11.15 -5.40 -4.91
N LEU A 269 12.43 -5.52 -4.70
CA LEU A 269 13.29 -4.50 -4.10
C LEU A 269 14.38 -4.17 -5.11
N GLN A 270 14.05 -3.44 -6.15
CA GLN A 270 15.08 -2.97 -7.07
C GLN A 270 15.40 -1.53 -6.78
N ASP A 271 16.66 -1.36 -6.44
CA ASP A 271 17.52 -0.18 -6.29
C ASP A 271 17.37 0.56 -4.99
#